data_a3432ad1cc652334f0b4ab3a4e4cd7fc
#
_entry.id   a3432ad1cc652334f0b4ab3a4e4cd7fc
#
_cell.length_a   1.000
_cell.length_b   1.000
_cell.length_c   1.000
_cell.angle_alpha   90.00
_cell.angle_beta   90.00
_cell.angle_gamma   90.00
#
_symmetry.space_group_name_H-M   'P 1'
#
loop_
_entity.id
_entity.type
_entity.pdbx_description
1 polymer ?
#
loop_
_entity_poly.entity_id
_entity_poly.type
_entity_poly.pdbx_seq_one_letter_code
_entity_poly.pdbx_strand_id
1 'polypeptide(L)'
;LYDSDGLYVIDSTKHSPLIGFAYDGFPVYGAYAYKNLDGTGGVVRMKSSFKLRKISQRNTSSTGGSVTPGPDVSATYPLGYFREDYEYIPTSATTPDFLDEHNGRFCITPEYPKGIYCYFATVDEGWNSAYPYLIGPTFYGVRTPAKVNSITETVTTYIPSPTSISDQGKEEIDLQVFPNPSNEFL
;
A
#
# COMPACT_ATOMS: atom_id res chain seq x y z
N LEU A 1 8.10 -4.73 3.83
CA LEU A 1 8.24 -6.05 3.21
C LEU A 1 9.57 -6.62 3.68
N TYR A 2 9.52 -7.67 4.47
CA TYR A 2 10.71 -8.38 4.93
C TYR A 2 11.05 -9.45 3.89
N ASP A 3 12.21 -9.33 3.28
CA ASP A 3 12.71 -10.30 2.32
C ASP A 3 13.71 -11.22 3.03
N SER A 4 13.22 -12.29 3.66
CA SER A 4 14.06 -13.30 4.32
C SER A 4 14.83 -14.16 3.33
N ASP A 5 14.37 -14.19 2.07
CA ASP A 5 14.89 -15.12 1.05
C ASP A 5 15.77 -14.40 0.02
N GLY A 6 16.00 -13.09 0.17
CA GLY A 6 16.80 -12.27 -0.73
C GLY A 6 16.19 -12.10 -2.12
N LEU A 7 14.85 -12.22 -2.24
CA LEU A 7 14.14 -12.11 -3.51
C LEU A 7 14.19 -10.71 -4.12
N TYR A 8 14.45 -9.70 -3.31
CA TYR A 8 14.71 -8.35 -3.79
C TYR A 8 15.58 -7.57 -2.80
N VAL A 9 16.30 -6.59 -3.31
CA VAL A 9 17.13 -5.70 -2.49
C VAL A 9 16.33 -4.47 -2.08
N ILE A 10 16.26 -4.21 -0.78
CA ILE A 10 15.69 -2.97 -0.26
C ILE A 10 16.63 -1.82 -0.63
N ASP A 11 16.19 -0.95 -1.52
CA ASP A 11 16.95 0.21 -1.97
C ASP A 11 16.19 1.51 -1.66
N SER A 12 16.58 2.17 -0.58
CA SER A 12 16.00 3.45 -0.17
C SER A 12 16.44 4.64 -1.03
N THR A 13 17.35 4.42 -1.98
CA THR A 13 17.88 5.48 -2.86
C THR A 13 17.09 5.58 -4.16
N LYS A 14 16.24 4.63 -4.46
CA LYS A 14 15.41 4.57 -5.67
C LYS A 14 13.93 4.58 -5.33
N HIS A 15 13.13 5.09 -6.26
CA HIS A 15 11.68 4.93 -6.17
C HIS A 15 11.33 3.44 -6.11
N SER A 16 10.48 3.08 -5.17
CA SER A 16 10.02 1.70 -5.02
C SER A 16 9.32 1.22 -6.29
N PRO A 17 9.41 -0.08 -6.61
CA PRO A 17 8.75 -0.65 -7.78
C PRO A 17 7.22 -0.61 -7.65
N LEU A 18 6.55 -0.65 -8.78
CA LEU A 18 5.13 -0.92 -8.88
C LEU A 18 4.85 -2.33 -8.36
N ILE A 19 4.03 -2.45 -7.30
CA ILE A 19 3.66 -3.74 -6.69
C ILE A 19 2.42 -4.32 -7.38
N GLY A 20 1.49 -3.46 -7.80
CA GLY A 20 0.24 -3.85 -8.41
C GLY A 20 -0.74 -2.69 -8.51
N PHE A 21 -2.03 -3.01 -8.61
CA PHE A 21 -3.10 -2.03 -8.71
C PHE A 21 -4.14 -2.28 -7.63
N ALA A 22 -4.65 -1.20 -7.06
CA ALA A 22 -5.76 -1.24 -6.12
C ALA A 22 -7.08 -1.55 -6.85
N TYR A 23 -8.10 -1.89 -6.08
CA TYR A 23 -9.41 -2.28 -6.65
C TYR A 23 -10.12 -1.15 -7.41
N ASP A 24 -9.74 0.10 -7.18
CA ASP A 24 -10.19 1.29 -7.90
C ASP A 24 -9.34 1.63 -9.13
N GLY A 25 -8.36 0.76 -9.47
CA GLY A 25 -7.52 0.86 -10.66
C GLY A 25 -6.25 1.70 -10.50
N PHE A 26 -6.02 2.34 -9.36
CA PHE A 26 -4.81 3.13 -9.14
C PHE A 26 -3.60 2.25 -8.76
N PRO A 27 -2.40 2.65 -9.21
CA PRO A 27 -1.17 1.90 -8.93
C PRO A 27 -0.80 1.94 -7.46
N VAL A 28 -0.16 0.87 -7.00
CA VAL A 28 0.35 0.68 -5.64
C VAL A 28 1.85 0.48 -5.69
N TYR A 29 2.58 1.28 -4.93
CA TYR A 29 4.04 1.24 -4.85
C TYR A 29 4.54 0.80 -3.46
N GLY A 30 5.81 0.46 -3.37
CA GLY A 30 6.50 0.27 -2.10
C GLY A 30 6.67 1.57 -1.31
N ALA A 31 7.46 1.53 -0.25
CA ALA A 31 7.51 2.60 0.75
C ALA A 31 8.31 3.86 0.37
N TYR A 32 9.08 3.83 -0.72
CA TYR A 32 9.96 4.93 -1.12
C TYR A 32 9.51 5.55 -2.43
N ALA A 33 9.43 6.87 -2.47
CA ALA A 33 9.04 7.64 -3.65
C ALA A 33 9.79 8.96 -3.72
N TYR A 34 9.68 9.66 -4.84
CA TYR A 34 10.21 11.02 -4.97
C TYR A 34 9.61 11.92 -3.88
N LYS A 35 10.43 12.75 -3.27
CA LYS A 35 9.98 13.64 -2.19
C LYS A 35 8.87 14.57 -2.65
N ASN A 36 9.09 15.26 -3.75
CA ASN A 36 8.13 16.22 -4.30
C ASN A 36 7.16 15.54 -5.28
N LEU A 37 5.99 16.14 -5.45
CA LEU A 37 4.93 15.63 -6.33
C LEU A 37 5.34 15.65 -7.82
N ASP A 38 6.24 16.55 -8.19
CA ASP A 38 6.79 16.73 -9.54
C ASP A 38 7.98 15.81 -9.88
N GLY A 39 8.29 14.85 -9.01
CA GLY A 39 9.39 13.90 -9.20
C GLY A 39 10.77 14.43 -8.78
N THR A 40 10.85 15.62 -8.20
CA THR A 40 12.13 16.23 -7.73
C THR A 40 12.38 15.97 -6.24
N GLY A 41 13.53 16.42 -5.73
CA GLY A 41 13.86 16.41 -4.30
C GLY A 41 14.43 15.10 -3.78
N GLY A 42 14.83 14.20 -4.67
CA GLY A 42 15.36 12.88 -4.29
C GLY A 42 14.28 11.90 -3.85
N VAL A 43 14.70 10.75 -3.33
CA VAL A 43 13.79 9.68 -2.87
C VAL A 43 13.75 9.67 -1.35
N VAL A 44 12.54 9.58 -0.80
CA VAL A 44 12.29 9.53 0.64
C VAL A 44 11.22 8.47 0.97
N ARG A 45 11.21 8.05 2.22
CA ARG A 45 10.16 7.17 2.74
C ARG A 45 8.83 7.92 2.82
N MET A 46 7.79 7.36 2.24
CA MET A 46 6.42 7.86 2.37
C MET A 46 5.88 7.57 3.77
N LYS A 47 5.20 8.55 4.35
CA LYS A 47 4.73 8.52 5.73
C LYS A 47 3.22 8.54 5.78
N SER A 48 2.66 7.68 6.61
CA SER A 48 1.23 7.72 6.92
C SER A 48 0.88 8.99 7.72
N SER A 49 -0.26 9.59 7.40
CA SER A 49 -0.86 10.66 8.19
C SER A 49 -1.81 10.12 9.28
N PHE A 50 -1.91 8.81 9.43
CA PHE A 50 -2.66 8.21 10.52
C PHE A 50 -1.79 8.07 11.77
N LYS A 51 -2.40 8.34 12.93
CA LYS A 51 -1.75 8.21 14.23
C LYS A 51 -2.65 7.47 15.21
N LEU A 52 -2.04 6.78 16.17
CA LEU A 52 -2.78 6.21 17.29
C LEU A 52 -3.41 7.30 18.10
N ARG A 53 -4.69 7.15 18.41
CA ARG A 53 -5.46 8.01 19.31
C ARG A 53 -5.00 7.80 20.74
N LYS A 54 -5.16 8.81 21.56
CA LYS A 54 -4.88 8.75 23.00
C LYS A 54 -6.17 8.45 23.76
N ILE A 55 -6.65 7.20 23.66
CA ILE A 55 -7.89 6.74 24.29
C ILE A 55 -7.65 5.51 25.16
N SER A 56 -8.48 5.35 26.19
CA SER A 56 -8.59 4.14 27.01
C SER A 56 -9.90 3.39 26.76
N GLN A 57 -10.90 4.09 26.23
CA GLN A 57 -12.22 3.56 25.89
C GLN A 57 -12.56 3.86 24.44
N ARG A 58 -13.18 2.89 23.76
CA ARG A 58 -13.60 2.99 22.36
C ARG A 58 -15.07 3.38 22.25
N ASN A 59 -15.42 4.53 22.78
CA ASN A 59 -16.78 5.08 22.82
C ASN A 59 -16.97 6.36 22.00
N THR A 60 -15.91 6.78 21.31
CA THR A 60 -15.93 7.94 20.42
C THR A 60 -15.28 7.61 19.07
N SER A 61 -15.79 8.22 17.99
CA SER A 61 -15.14 8.17 16.66
C SER A 61 -13.85 9.00 16.65
N SER A 62 -13.05 8.86 15.59
CA SER A 62 -11.86 9.69 15.36
C SER A 62 -12.18 11.19 15.19
N THR A 63 -13.42 11.52 14.87
CA THR A 63 -13.92 12.90 14.76
C THR A 63 -14.58 13.42 16.05
N GLY A 64 -14.54 12.64 17.14
CA GLY A 64 -15.06 13.02 18.46
C GLY A 64 -16.53 12.71 18.71
N GLY A 65 -17.28 12.21 17.72
CA GLY A 65 -18.68 11.81 17.90
C GLY A 65 -18.81 10.54 18.74
N SER A 66 -19.89 10.43 19.52
CA SER A 66 -20.19 9.20 20.27
C SER A 66 -20.55 8.05 19.34
N VAL A 67 -20.05 6.86 19.63
CA VAL A 67 -20.34 5.62 18.91
C VAL A 67 -20.72 4.52 19.89
N THR A 68 -21.31 3.44 19.38
CA THR A 68 -21.52 2.23 20.20
C THR A 68 -20.19 1.78 20.77
N PRO A 69 -20.05 1.63 22.10
CA PRO A 69 -18.79 1.28 22.74
C PRO A 69 -18.25 -0.06 22.23
N GLY A 70 -16.98 -0.06 21.86
CA GLY A 70 -16.19 -1.26 21.65
C GLY A 70 -15.51 -1.72 22.94
N PRO A 71 -14.70 -2.79 22.88
CA PRO A 71 -13.93 -3.23 24.04
C PRO A 71 -12.96 -2.14 24.52
N ASP A 72 -12.81 -2.00 25.82
CA ASP A 72 -11.83 -1.09 26.41
C ASP A 72 -10.38 -1.49 26.02
N VAL A 73 -9.48 -0.52 26.00
CA VAL A 73 -8.05 -0.77 25.83
C VAL A 73 -7.54 -1.61 27.00
N SER A 74 -6.95 -2.75 26.69
CA SER A 74 -6.50 -3.75 27.67
C SER A 74 -5.33 -4.56 27.13
N ALA A 75 -4.81 -5.48 27.90
CA ALA A 75 -3.79 -6.43 27.45
C ALA A 75 -4.33 -7.35 26.33
N THR A 76 -5.64 -7.67 26.35
CA THR A 76 -6.29 -8.48 25.31
C THR A 76 -6.56 -7.68 24.04
N TYR A 77 -6.92 -6.40 24.20
CA TYR A 77 -7.22 -5.48 23.10
C TYR A 77 -6.37 -4.21 23.22
N PRO A 78 -5.06 -4.31 22.97
CA PRO A 78 -4.15 -3.18 23.08
C PRO A 78 -4.52 -2.09 22.09
N LEU A 79 -4.10 -0.87 22.37
CA LEU A 79 -4.27 0.25 21.45
C LEU A 79 -3.54 -0.03 20.13
N GLY A 80 -4.22 0.19 19.00
CA GLY A 80 -3.76 -0.17 17.66
C GLY A 80 -4.31 -1.49 17.15
N TYR A 81 -5.09 -2.22 17.97
CA TYR A 81 -5.70 -3.49 17.58
C TYR A 81 -6.85 -3.31 16.57
N PHE A 82 -7.61 -2.21 16.70
CA PHE A 82 -8.74 -1.89 15.83
C PHE A 82 -8.43 -0.68 14.94
N ARG A 83 -9.08 -0.63 13.77
CA ARG A 83 -9.01 0.50 12.86
C ARG A 83 -9.39 1.82 13.54
N GLU A 84 -10.38 1.77 14.42
CA GLU A 84 -10.93 2.90 15.17
C GLU A 84 -9.96 3.47 16.22
N ASP A 85 -8.86 2.75 16.49
CA ASP A 85 -7.78 3.24 17.35
C ASP A 85 -6.91 4.29 16.66
N TYR A 86 -7.09 4.47 15.36
CA TYR A 86 -6.32 5.42 14.55
C TYR A 86 -7.17 6.62 14.15
N GLU A 87 -6.53 7.76 14.05
CA GLU A 87 -7.10 9.00 13.52
C GLU A 87 -6.24 9.53 12.38
N TYR A 88 -6.91 10.11 11.37
CA TYR A 88 -6.25 10.81 10.29
C TYR A 88 -5.96 12.25 10.72
N ILE A 89 -4.71 12.66 10.61
CA ILE A 89 -4.26 14.03 10.89
C ILE A 89 -3.72 14.62 9.58
N PRO A 90 -4.50 15.49 8.91
CA PRO A 90 -4.06 16.10 7.67
C PRO A 90 -2.72 16.81 7.87
N THR A 91 -1.78 16.54 6.97
CA THR A 91 -0.47 17.17 7.02
C THR A 91 -0.44 18.32 6.01
N SER A 92 0.27 19.39 6.35
CA SER A 92 0.35 20.57 5.49
C SER A 92 1.03 20.29 4.16
N ALA A 93 0.78 21.14 3.15
CA ALA A 93 1.43 21.07 1.85
C ALA A 93 2.97 21.20 1.89
N THR A 94 3.54 21.60 3.03
CA THR A 94 4.99 21.66 3.25
C THR A 94 5.65 20.33 3.58
N THR A 95 4.86 19.27 3.71
CA THR A 95 5.32 17.91 4.02
C THR A 95 4.83 16.91 2.96
N PRO A 96 5.35 17.01 1.73
CA PRO A 96 4.82 16.22 0.60
C PRO A 96 5.13 14.73 0.68
N ASP A 97 5.94 14.30 1.62
CA ASP A 97 6.22 12.90 1.95
C ASP A 97 5.16 12.25 2.86
N PHE A 98 4.18 13.03 3.34
CA PHE A 98 3.01 12.48 4.03
C PHE A 98 1.85 12.20 3.06
N LEU A 99 1.19 11.09 3.28
CA LEU A 99 0.08 10.61 2.46
C LEU A 99 -1.25 11.13 2.97
N ASP A 100 -2.25 11.13 2.11
CA ASP A 100 -3.62 11.55 2.43
C ASP A 100 -4.41 10.48 3.21
N GLU A 101 -5.71 10.69 3.40
CA GLU A 101 -6.62 9.79 4.10
C GLU A 101 -6.83 8.43 3.40
N HIS A 102 -6.47 8.33 2.14
CA HIS A 102 -6.50 7.09 1.38
C HIS A 102 -5.16 6.35 1.37
N ASN A 103 -4.15 6.89 2.06
CA ASN A 103 -2.76 6.43 2.06
C ASN A 103 -2.09 6.53 0.69
N GLY A 104 -2.41 7.57 -0.04
CA GLY A 104 -1.90 7.87 -1.37
C GLY A 104 -1.59 9.34 -1.57
N ARG A 105 -1.22 9.68 -2.79
CA ARG A 105 -1.06 11.05 -3.28
C ARG A 105 -1.00 11.08 -4.80
N PHE A 106 -1.33 12.22 -5.40
CA PHE A 106 -1.06 12.46 -6.81
C PHE A 106 0.42 12.87 -6.98
N CYS A 107 1.22 12.12 -7.74
CA CYS A 107 2.62 12.44 -8.00
C CYS A 107 3.15 11.79 -9.28
N ILE A 108 4.32 12.23 -9.71
CA ILE A 108 5.10 11.58 -10.76
C ILE A 108 5.75 10.32 -10.21
N THR A 109 5.72 9.25 -11.00
CA THR A 109 6.42 7.98 -10.74
C THR A 109 7.20 7.58 -11.99
N PRO A 110 8.12 6.59 -11.91
CA PRO A 110 8.86 6.13 -13.07
C PRO A 110 7.96 5.69 -14.25
N GLU A 111 6.84 5.03 -13.97
CA GLU A 111 5.89 4.53 -14.97
C GLU A 111 4.91 5.62 -15.44
N TYR A 112 4.68 6.65 -14.63
CA TYR A 112 3.73 7.73 -14.91
C TYR A 112 4.40 9.11 -14.85
N PRO A 113 5.18 9.48 -15.88
CA PRO A 113 5.94 10.74 -15.89
C PRO A 113 5.07 12.01 -16.00
N LYS A 114 3.78 11.86 -16.29
CA LYS A 114 2.80 12.95 -16.27
C LYS A 114 2.07 13.08 -14.94
N GLY A 115 2.37 12.21 -14.00
CA GLY A 115 1.69 12.09 -12.71
C GLY A 115 0.41 11.25 -12.76
N ILE A 116 0.16 10.59 -11.67
CA ILE A 116 -1.03 9.80 -11.40
C ILE A 116 -1.28 9.80 -9.89
N TYR A 117 -2.52 9.58 -9.46
CA TYR A 117 -2.76 9.22 -8.08
C TYR A 117 -2.25 7.79 -7.82
N CYS A 118 -1.55 7.57 -6.74
CA CYS A 118 -1.01 6.27 -6.38
C CYS A 118 -0.98 6.06 -4.87
N TYR A 119 -1.10 4.80 -4.47
CA TYR A 119 -0.99 4.33 -3.10
C TYR A 119 0.43 3.89 -2.80
N PHE A 120 0.79 3.93 -1.52
CA PHE A 120 2.11 3.50 -1.07
C PHE A 120 2.01 2.55 0.12
N ALA A 121 2.80 1.48 0.09
CA ALA A 121 3.02 0.68 1.29
C ALA A 121 3.73 1.55 2.33
N THR A 122 3.19 1.64 3.54
CA THR A 122 3.77 2.46 4.61
C THR A 122 4.49 1.61 5.64
N VAL A 123 5.69 2.05 5.99
CA VAL A 123 6.52 1.48 7.05
C VAL A 123 7.02 2.58 7.97
N ASP A 124 7.35 2.22 9.21
CA ASP A 124 8.01 3.13 10.15
C ASP A 124 9.53 3.21 9.90
N GLU A 125 10.27 3.87 10.78
CA GLU A 125 11.72 4.01 10.66
C GLU A 125 12.46 2.68 10.89
N GLY A 126 11.84 1.75 11.59
CA GLY A 126 12.34 0.40 11.84
C GLY A 126 11.89 -0.63 10.80
N TRP A 127 11.29 -0.20 9.69
CA TRP A 127 10.73 -1.06 8.65
C TRP A 127 9.54 -1.93 9.07
N ASN A 128 8.95 -1.66 10.23
CA ASN A 128 7.70 -2.28 10.61
C ASN A 128 6.54 -1.67 9.82
N SER A 129 5.55 -2.48 9.50
CA SER A 129 4.35 -2.00 8.80
C SER A 129 3.63 -0.92 9.61
N ALA A 130 3.37 0.24 8.99
CA ALA A 130 2.68 1.36 9.59
C ALA A 130 1.25 1.47 9.07
N TYR A 131 0.27 1.62 9.96
CA TYR A 131 -1.13 1.79 9.57
C TYR A 131 -1.32 3.00 8.64
N PRO A 132 -2.11 2.90 7.57
CA PRO A 132 -3.02 1.83 7.15
C PRO A 132 -2.37 0.75 6.26
N TYR A 133 -1.08 0.57 6.30
CA TYR A 133 -0.27 -0.48 5.69
C TYR A 133 -0.10 -0.36 4.17
N LEU A 134 -1.19 -0.28 3.41
CA LEU A 134 -1.16 -0.23 1.94
C LEU A 134 -2.19 0.78 1.40
N ILE A 135 -3.47 0.52 1.63
CA ILE A 135 -4.58 1.37 1.20
C ILE A 135 -5.30 1.86 2.45
N GLY A 136 -5.70 3.12 2.45
CA GLY A 136 -6.44 3.72 3.56
C GLY A 136 -7.81 3.07 3.79
N PRO A 137 -8.55 3.53 4.80
CA PRO A 137 -9.89 3.02 5.10
C PRO A 137 -10.88 3.16 3.94
N THR A 138 -10.60 4.07 3.02
CA THR A 138 -11.38 4.33 1.82
C THR A 138 -10.46 4.38 0.61
N PHE A 139 -11.01 4.07 -0.58
CA PHE A 139 -10.32 4.27 -1.84
C PHE A 139 -10.43 5.73 -2.30
N TYR A 140 -9.43 6.21 -3.01
CA TYR A 140 -9.46 7.50 -3.69
C TYR A 140 -10.44 7.49 -4.86
N GLY A 141 -10.38 6.44 -5.67
CA GLY A 141 -11.20 6.29 -6.84
C GLY A 141 -12.54 5.60 -6.56
N VAL A 142 -13.39 5.59 -7.56
CA VAL A 142 -14.68 4.91 -7.51
C VAL A 142 -14.49 3.44 -7.89
N ARG A 143 -14.92 2.54 -7.02
CA ARG A 143 -14.92 1.10 -7.32
C ARG A 143 -16.03 0.77 -8.31
N THR A 144 -15.66 0.08 -9.39
CA THR A 144 -16.66 -0.51 -10.29
C THR A 144 -17.17 -1.82 -9.71
N PRO A 145 -18.45 -1.96 -9.34
CA PRO A 145 -18.95 -3.15 -8.68
C PRO A 145 -19.07 -4.36 -9.63
N ALA A 146 -19.05 -4.12 -10.94
CA ALA A 146 -19.17 -5.19 -11.95
C ALA A 146 -17.80 -5.83 -12.23
N LYS A 147 -17.80 -7.16 -12.39
CA LYS A 147 -16.60 -7.88 -12.85
C LYS A 147 -16.27 -7.46 -14.29
N VAL A 148 -15.04 -7.00 -14.51
CA VAL A 148 -14.53 -6.78 -15.87
C VAL A 148 -14.12 -8.14 -16.43
N ASN A 149 -14.81 -8.59 -17.47
CA ASN A 149 -14.55 -9.89 -18.10
C ASN A 149 -13.64 -9.79 -19.34
N SER A 150 -13.51 -8.58 -19.91
CA SER A 150 -12.65 -8.30 -21.07
C SER A 150 -12.23 -6.84 -21.07
N ILE A 151 -11.04 -6.58 -21.58
CA ILE A 151 -10.55 -5.22 -21.84
C ILE A 151 -10.89 -4.89 -23.29
N THR A 152 -11.69 -3.86 -23.50
CA THR A 152 -12.14 -3.42 -24.83
C THR A 152 -11.37 -2.20 -25.34
N GLU A 153 -10.61 -1.56 -24.46
CA GLU A 153 -9.80 -0.38 -24.78
C GLU A 153 -8.45 -0.80 -25.37
N THR A 154 -7.88 0.09 -26.16
CA THR A 154 -6.49 -0.07 -26.64
C THR A 154 -5.55 0.08 -25.45
N VAL A 155 -4.84 -1.00 -25.12
CA VAL A 155 -3.87 -1.00 -24.02
C VAL A 155 -2.45 -0.99 -24.54
N THR A 156 -1.56 -0.29 -23.83
CA THR A 156 -0.13 -0.38 -24.04
C THR A 156 0.42 -1.39 -23.03
N THR A 157 1.03 -2.45 -23.54
CA THR A 157 1.69 -3.44 -22.67
C THR A 157 2.89 -2.79 -22.00
N TYR A 158 2.87 -2.71 -20.68
CA TYR A 158 4.05 -2.33 -19.91
C TYR A 158 5.04 -3.51 -19.92
N ILE A 159 6.20 -3.28 -20.50
CA ILE A 159 7.34 -4.20 -20.42
C ILE A 159 8.28 -3.58 -19.40
N PRO A 160 8.39 -4.12 -18.17
CA PRO A 160 9.36 -3.62 -17.22
C PRO A 160 10.75 -3.71 -17.84
N SER A 161 11.54 -2.64 -17.72
CA SER A 161 12.96 -2.75 -18.01
C SER A 161 13.51 -3.91 -17.18
N PRO A 162 14.34 -4.78 -17.75
CA PRO A 162 14.90 -5.90 -17.01
C PRO A 162 15.82 -5.34 -15.90
N THR A 163 15.23 -4.99 -14.77
CA THR A 163 15.96 -4.77 -13.54
C THR A 163 16.25 -6.14 -12.98
N SER A 164 17.28 -6.75 -13.56
CA SER A 164 18.11 -7.79 -12.99
C SER A 164 17.40 -8.76 -12.02
N ILE A 165 16.58 -9.65 -12.55
CA ILE A 165 16.83 -11.03 -12.22
C ILE A 165 18.04 -11.38 -13.08
N SER A 166 19.23 -11.37 -12.48
CA SER A 166 20.37 -12.01 -13.12
C SER A 166 19.91 -13.42 -13.47
N ASP A 167 20.15 -13.80 -14.69
CA ASP A 167 19.92 -15.13 -15.23
C ASP A 167 20.59 -16.17 -14.31
N GLN A 168 19.94 -16.48 -13.21
CA GLN A 168 20.23 -17.61 -12.34
C GLN A 168 19.75 -18.79 -13.16
N GLY A 169 20.71 -19.46 -13.78
CA GLY A 169 20.65 -20.53 -14.75
C GLY A 169 19.29 -21.23 -14.80
N LYS A 170 18.85 -21.47 -16.02
CA LYS A 170 17.70 -22.32 -16.34
C LYS A 170 17.81 -23.67 -15.65
N GLU A 171 17.43 -23.72 -14.37
CA GLU A 171 16.94 -24.96 -13.80
C GLU A 171 15.50 -25.09 -14.30
N GLU A 172 15.24 -26.10 -15.11
CA GLU A 172 13.90 -26.50 -15.47
C GLU A 172 13.14 -26.72 -14.16
N ILE A 173 12.25 -25.80 -13.81
CA ILE A 173 11.31 -26.00 -12.74
C ILE A 173 10.33 -27.04 -13.26
N ASP A 174 10.49 -28.28 -12.84
CA ASP A 174 9.50 -29.34 -13.05
C ASP A 174 8.28 -28.99 -12.18
N LEU A 175 7.33 -28.27 -12.77
CA LEU A 175 6.07 -27.92 -12.15
C LEU A 175 5.20 -29.18 -12.09
N GLN A 176 5.35 -29.96 -11.04
CA GLN A 176 4.37 -31.00 -10.70
C GLN A 176 3.07 -30.33 -10.22
N VAL A 177 2.13 -30.19 -11.14
CA VAL A 177 0.75 -29.80 -10.79
C VAL A 177 0.09 -30.98 -10.12
N PHE A 178 0.02 -31.00 -8.80
CA PHE A 178 -0.79 -31.95 -8.06
C PHE A 178 -2.28 -31.69 -8.38
N PRO A 179 -3.10 -32.73 -8.59
CA PRO A 179 -4.51 -32.53 -8.85
C PRO A 179 -5.15 -31.78 -7.68
N ASN A 180 -5.93 -30.78 -8.02
CA ASN A 180 -6.69 -29.99 -7.05
C ASN A 180 -7.64 -30.93 -6.27
N PRO A 181 -7.56 -31.01 -4.93
CA PRO A 181 -8.39 -31.95 -4.15
C PRO A 181 -9.88 -31.60 -4.10
N SER A 182 -10.37 -30.66 -4.89
CA SER A 182 -11.77 -30.24 -4.91
C SER A 182 -12.69 -31.11 -5.81
N ASN A 183 -12.19 -32.18 -6.42
CA ASN A 183 -12.99 -33.01 -7.35
C ASN A 183 -13.31 -34.44 -6.85
N GLU A 184 -13.12 -34.72 -5.57
CA GLU A 184 -13.56 -36.01 -5.00
C GLU A 184 -14.50 -35.78 -3.83
N PHE A 185 -15.76 -35.40 -4.12
CA PHE A 185 -16.94 -35.73 -3.31
C PHE A 185 -18.16 -35.73 -4.25
N LEU A 186 -18.45 -36.88 -4.81
CA LEU A 186 -19.76 -37.38 -5.14
C LEU A 186 -20.01 -38.62 -4.30
#